data_0850cef60a4783cdbaf7142681fed45c
#
_entry.id   0850cef60a4783cdbaf7142681fed45c
#
_cell.length_a   1.000
_cell.length_b   1.000
_cell.length_c   1.000
_cell.angle_alpha   90.00
_cell.angle_beta   90.00
_cell.angle_gamma   90.00
#
_symmetry.space_group_name_H-M   'P 1'
#
loop_
_entity.id
_entity.type
_entity.pdbx_description
1 polymer ?
#
loop_
_entity_poly.entity_id
_entity_poly.type
_entity_poly.pdbx_seq_one_letter_code
_entity_poly.pdbx_strand_id
1 'polypeptide(L)'
;MKLAARYDKPTLVLRTNSEGIARGSLRGVNNSKLESLKDYLESTGLCEYCAGHANAAGCGIKESRIQDLVARANQELLQYDFGTTYYKVNFVRQASAPDIEDIIRDIDRYHPIYGQGCPEPLIVIKGITFNKDKVQIMGNNKDTIKIVCNGIAYMMFRAKDFINKIYSFPDDTIALDIVGRANLNEWRGVYTPQIFIDDYNMYNMKFVF
;
A
#
# COMPACT_ATOMS: atom_id res chain seq x y z
N MET A 1 -6.66 4.41 -13.77
CA MET A 1 -5.58 4.44 -12.75
C MET A 1 -5.01 5.83 -12.49
N LYS A 2 -4.64 6.63 -13.51
CA LYS A 2 -3.94 7.92 -13.30
C LYS A 2 -4.72 8.96 -12.48
N LEU A 3 -6.06 9.07 -12.62
CA LEU A 3 -6.84 10.08 -11.90
C LEU A 3 -6.96 9.78 -10.40
N ALA A 4 -7.34 8.57 -10.02
CA ALA A 4 -7.44 8.19 -8.61
C ALA A 4 -6.11 8.39 -7.86
N ALA A 5 -4.99 7.97 -8.47
CA ALA A 5 -3.66 8.16 -7.91
C ALA A 5 -3.18 9.62 -7.90
N ARG A 6 -3.68 10.45 -8.83
CA ARG A 6 -3.29 11.88 -8.90
C ARG A 6 -3.94 12.72 -7.82
N TYR A 7 -5.17 12.38 -7.46
CA TYR A 7 -5.99 13.19 -6.55
C TYR A 7 -6.21 12.52 -5.18
N ASP A 8 -5.72 11.29 -5.01
CA ASP A 8 -5.99 10.45 -3.81
C ASP A 8 -7.49 10.43 -3.45
N LYS A 9 -8.32 10.28 -4.50
CA LYS A 9 -9.79 10.28 -4.37
C LYS A 9 -10.39 9.12 -5.16
N PRO A 10 -11.48 8.52 -4.66
CA PRO A 10 -12.28 7.58 -5.44
C PRO A 10 -12.69 8.24 -6.75
N THR A 11 -12.56 7.52 -7.85
CA THR A 11 -12.77 8.07 -9.18
C THR A 11 -13.70 7.17 -9.99
N LEU A 12 -14.69 7.79 -10.61
CA LEU A 12 -15.61 7.18 -11.55
C LEU A 12 -15.50 7.92 -12.88
N VAL A 13 -15.13 7.19 -13.95
CA VAL A 13 -15.04 7.75 -15.30
C VAL A 13 -16.10 7.09 -16.16
N LEU A 14 -17.05 7.89 -16.64
CA LEU A 14 -18.21 7.44 -17.38
C LEU A 14 -18.23 8.06 -18.78
N ARG A 15 -18.80 7.33 -19.73
CA ARG A 15 -19.17 7.81 -21.06
C ARG A 15 -20.61 7.44 -21.34
N THR A 16 -21.44 8.41 -21.64
CA THR A 16 -22.84 8.20 -22.03
C THR A 16 -22.91 7.65 -23.46
N ASN A 17 -23.80 6.67 -23.66
CA ASN A 17 -24.14 6.13 -24.96
C ASN A 17 -25.44 6.76 -25.52
N SER A 18 -25.84 6.39 -26.73
CA SER A 18 -27.06 6.87 -27.39
C SER A 18 -28.37 6.43 -26.67
N GLU A 19 -28.29 5.47 -25.75
CA GLU A 19 -29.42 4.96 -24.99
C GLU A 19 -29.60 5.70 -23.64
N GLY A 20 -28.81 6.74 -23.39
CA GLY A 20 -28.84 7.49 -22.13
C GLY A 20 -28.28 6.72 -20.93
N ILE A 21 -27.45 5.71 -21.19
CA ILE A 21 -26.73 4.95 -20.17
C ILE A 21 -25.26 5.36 -20.20
N ALA A 22 -24.77 5.87 -19.10
CA ALA A 22 -23.35 6.14 -18.89
C ALA A 22 -22.65 4.88 -18.36
N ARG A 23 -21.68 4.39 -19.11
CA ARG A 23 -20.87 3.22 -18.76
C ARG A 23 -19.42 3.60 -18.57
N GLY A 24 -18.73 2.91 -17.66
CA GLY A 24 -17.32 3.21 -17.43
C GLY A 24 -16.66 2.37 -16.36
N SER A 25 -15.63 2.96 -15.77
CA SER A 25 -14.78 2.27 -14.80
C SER A 25 -14.69 3.07 -13.50
N LEU A 26 -14.75 2.37 -12.40
CA LEU A 26 -14.45 2.89 -11.08
C LEU A 26 -13.03 2.50 -10.64
N ARG A 27 -12.43 3.39 -9.83
CA ARG A 27 -11.18 3.13 -9.10
C ARG A 27 -11.32 3.73 -7.71
N GLY A 28 -11.24 2.87 -6.70
CA GLY A 28 -11.15 3.27 -5.30
C GLY A 28 -9.74 3.75 -4.94
N VAL A 29 -9.60 4.21 -3.72
CA VAL A 29 -8.31 4.51 -3.09
C VAL A 29 -7.92 3.31 -2.23
N ASN A 30 -6.78 2.71 -2.51
CA ASN A 30 -6.26 1.61 -1.71
C ASN A 30 -5.85 2.13 -0.32
N ASN A 31 -5.94 1.24 0.67
CA ASN A 31 -5.55 1.56 2.05
C ASN A 31 -6.31 2.76 2.64
N SER A 32 -7.54 3.00 2.21
CA SER A 32 -8.48 3.95 2.82
C SER A 32 -9.49 3.23 3.71
N LYS A 33 -10.20 3.99 4.55
CA LYS A 33 -11.31 3.43 5.35
C LYS A 33 -12.51 3.00 4.51
N LEU A 34 -12.66 3.49 3.27
CA LEU A 34 -13.62 2.99 2.31
C LEU A 34 -13.05 1.71 1.65
N GLU A 35 -13.40 0.56 2.18
CA GLU A 35 -12.86 -0.73 1.75
C GLU A 35 -13.26 -1.11 0.32
N SER A 36 -14.48 -0.76 -0.09
CA SER A 36 -15.05 -1.10 -1.40
C SER A 36 -15.85 0.05 -1.98
N LEU A 37 -15.31 0.69 -2.99
CA LEU A 37 -16.05 1.69 -3.77
C LEU A 37 -17.18 1.03 -4.57
N LYS A 38 -17.00 -0.21 -5.03
CA LYS A 38 -18.01 -0.98 -5.72
C LYS A 38 -19.24 -1.18 -4.84
N ASP A 39 -19.06 -1.71 -3.61
CA ASP A 39 -20.17 -2.00 -2.71
C ASP A 39 -20.87 -0.71 -2.25
N TYR A 40 -20.10 0.37 -2.08
CA TYR A 40 -20.69 1.69 -1.84
C TYR A 40 -21.62 2.11 -2.99
N LEU A 41 -21.16 2.02 -4.24
CA LEU A 41 -21.98 2.38 -5.40
C LEU A 41 -23.21 1.51 -5.54
N GLU A 42 -23.11 0.19 -5.31
CA GLU A 42 -24.23 -0.74 -5.30
C GLU A 42 -25.24 -0.36 -4.20
N SER A 43 -24.77 -0.02 -3.01
CA SER A 43 -25.63 0.39 -1.88
C SER A 43 -26.44 1.65 -2.14
N THR A 44 -26.00 2.50 -3.07
CA THR A 44 -26.77 3.71 -3.45
C THR A 44 -28.08 3.38 -4.18
N GLY A 45 -28.17 2.20 -4.83
CA GLY A 45 -29.29 1.83 -5.68
C GLY A 45 -29.44 2.70 -6.94
N LEU A 46 -28.42 3.50 -7.27
CA LEU A 46 -28.44 4.41 -8.43
C LEU A 46 -27.79 3.81 -9.67
N CYS A 47 -26.90 2.82 -9.48
CA CYS A 47 -26.25 2.11 -10.57
C CYS A 47 -27.13 0.97 -11.10
N GLU A 48 -27.12 0.78 -12.42
CA GLU A 48 -27.77 -0.36 -13.08
C GLU A 48 -26.99 -1.65 -12.82
N TYR A 49 -25.66 -1.54 -12.74
CA TYR A 49 -24.76 -2.61 -12.37
C TYR A 49 -23.40 -2.08 -11.92
N CYS A 50 -22.73 -2.86 -11.07
CA CYS A 50 -21.29 -2.73 -10.79
C CYS A 50 -20.67 -4.14 -10.84
N ALA A 51 -19.65 -4.35 -11.69
CA ALA A 51 -19.03 -5.66 -11.89
C ALA A 51 -17.51 -5.58 -11.85
N GLY A 52 -16.90 -6.40 -11.01
CA GLY A 52 -15.44 -6.44 -10.81
C GLY A 52 -15.06 -6.49 -9.34
N HIS A 53 -13.85 -5.97 -9.03
CA HIS A 53 -13.29 -5.99 -7.68
C HIS A 53 -13.70 -4.75 -6.88
N ALA A 54 -13.55 -4.81 -5.56
CA ALA A 54 -13.93 -3.78 -4.60
C ALA A 54 -13.51 -2.34 -5.02
N ASN A 55 -12.26 -2.17 -5.46
CA ASN A 55 -11.69 -0.88 -5.85
C ASN A 55 -11.31 -0.79 -7.34
N ALA A 56 -11.77 -1.74 -8.18
CA ALA A 56 -11.51 -1.76 -9.61
C ALA A 56 -12.61 -2.53 -10.35
N ALA A 57 -13.66 -1.83 -10.78
CA ALA A 57 -14.81 -2.45 -11.43
C ALA A 57 -15.29 -1.62 -12.62
N GLY A 58 -16.14 -2.22 -13.43
CA GLY A 58 -16.97 -1.55 -14.41
C GLY A 58 -18.35 -1.23 -13.80
N CYS A 59 -18.97 -0.15 -14.26
CA CYS A 59 -20.32 0.21 -13.83
C CYS A 59 -21.12 0.87 -14.94
N GLY A 60 -22.43 0.85 -14.78
CA GLY A 60 -23.40 1.55 -15.61
C GLY A 60 -24.43 2.30 -14.76
N ILE A 61 -24.76 3.51 -15.18
CA ILE A 61 -25.75 4.36 -14.52
C ILE A 61 -26.57 5.10 -15.59
N LYS A 62 -27.87 5.29 -15.36
CA LYS A 62 -28.67 6.18 -16.21
C LYS A 62 -28.15 7.61 -16.12
N GLU A 63 -28.01 8.27 -17.27
CA GLU A 63 -27.50 9.65 -17.32
C GLU A 63 -28.30 10.60 -16.42
N SER A 64 -29.62 10.42 -16.36
CA SER A 64 -30.53 11.18 -15.49
C SER A 64 -30.24 11.04 -13.99
N ARG A 65 -29.54 9.98 -13.57
CA ARG A 65 -29.20 9.70 -12.17
C ARG A 65 -27.79 10.10 -11.75
N ILE A 66 -26.99 10.60 -12.69
CA ILE A 66 -25.60 10.98 -12.40
C ILE A 66 -25.54 12.08 -11.34
N GLN A 67 -26.40 13.11 -11.46
CA GLN A 67 -26.41 14.21 -10.52
C GLN A 67 -26.83 13.78 -9.10
N ASP A 68 -27.78 12.85 -8.99
CA ASP A 68 -28.20 12.27 -7.72
C ASP A 68 -27.04 11.50 -7.07
N LEU A 69 -26.30 10.71 -7.87
CA LEU A 69 -25.11 10.00 -7.39
C LEU A 69 -24.04 10.98 -6.92
N VAL A 70 -23.77 12.05 -7.67
CA VAL A 70 -22.76 13.06 -7.29
C VAL A 70 -23.16 13.77 -6.00
N ALA A 71 -24.43 14.18 -5.86
CA ALA A 71 -24.91 14.84 -4.65
C ALA A 71 -24.79 13.92 -3.42
N ARG A 72 -25.22 12.67 -3.57
CA ARG A 72 -25.14 11.66 -2.50
C ARG A 72 -23.71 11.33 -2.13
N ALA A 73 -22.85 11.08 -3.12
CA ALA A 73 -21.44 10.76 -2.87
C ALA A 73 -20.70 11.92 -2.19
N ASN A 74 -20.96 13.17 -2.59
CA ASN A 74 -20.36 14.33 -1.95
C ASN A 74 -20.78 14.49 -0.48
N GLN A 75 -21.95 14.02 -0.11
CA GLN A 75 -22.41 14.07 1.28
C GLN A 75 -21.88 12.86 2.08
N GLU A 76 -22.06 11.64 1.58
CA GLU A 76 -21.78 10.42 2.32
C GLU A 76 -20.29 10.11 2.41
N LEU A 77 -19.49 10.48 1.39
CA LEU A 77 -18.05 10.22 1.38
C LEU A 77 -17.23 11.27 2.14
N LEU A 78 -17.83 12.36 2.64
CA LEU A 78 -17.15 13.33 3.50
C LEU A 78 -16.62 12.74 4.80
N GLN A 79 -17.24 11.67 5.29
CA GLN A 79 -16.79 10.97 6.50
C GLN A 79 -15.46 10.21 6.33
N TYR A 80 -15.00 10.01 5.09
CA TYR A 80 -13.77 9.29 4.79
C TYR A 80 -12.62 10.26 4.54
N ASP A 81 -11.53 10.11 5.30
CA ASP A 81 -10.27 10.77 5.00
C ASP A 81 -9.49 9.91 3.98
N PHE A 82 -9.47 10.37 2.75
CA PHE A 82 -8.71 9.72 1.67
C PHE A 82 -7.25 10.17 1.61
N GLY A 83 -6.86 11.18 2.37
CA GLY A 83 -5.48 11.66 2.45
C GLY A 83 -4.61 10.82 3.40
N THR A 84 -5.23 10.05 4.29
CA THR A 84 -4.53 9.18 5.23
C THR A 84 -4.51 7.74 4.73
N THR A 85 -3.32 7.15 4.61
CA THR A 85 -3.15 5.74 4.26
C THR A 85 -3.32 4.85 5.50
N TYR A 86 -4.16 3.84 5.42
CA TYR A 86 -4.42 2.87 6.48
C TYR A 86 -3.94 1.49 6.08
N TYR A 87 -3.23 0.81 6.96
CA TYR A 87 -2.76 -0.56 6.75
C TYR A 87 -3.43 -1.51 7.75
N LYS A 88 -4.03 -2.59 7.25
CA LYS A 88 -4.45 -3.73 8.09
C LYS A 88 -3.25 -4.65 8.24
N VAL A 89 -2.58 -4.59 9.39
CA VAL A 89 -1.37 -5.37 9.65
C VAL A 89 -1.68 -6.63 10.43
N ASN A 90 -0.95 -7.71 10.14
CA ASN A 90 -1.10 -9.01 10.79
C ASN A 90 -0.09 -9.19 11.91
N PHE A 91 1.10 -8.61 11.77
CA PHE A 91 2.19 -8.74 12.73
C PHE A 91 2.82 -7.37 13.03
N VAL A 92 3.13 -7.12 14.30
CA VAL A 92 3.91 -5.96 14.74
C VAL A 92 5.04 -6.45 15.61
N ARG A 93 6.29 -6.11 15.26
CA ARG A 93 7.49 -6.52 15.99
C ARG A 93 8.47 -5.36 16.15
N GLN A 94 9.26 -5.39 17.23
CA GLN A 94 10.46 -4.57 17.34
C GLN A 94 11.57 -5.19 16.48
N ALA A 95 12.46 -4.39 15.90
CA ALA A 95 13.57 -4.90 15.08
C ALA A 95 14.53 -5.83 15.82
N SER A 96 14.53 -5.79 17.15
CA SER A 96 15.29 -6.67 18.04
C SER A 96 14.57 -7.98 18.40
N ALA A 97 13.31 -8.18 17.98
CA ALA A 97 12.56 -9.39 18.33
C ALA A 97 13.16 -10.61 17.65
N PRO A 98 13.38 -11.73 18.40
CA PRO A 98 14.07 -12.89 17.88
C PRO A 98 13.25 -13.74 16.91
N ASP A 99 11.92 -13.57 16.90
CA ASP A 99 10.95 -14.37 16.12
C ASP A 99 10.65 -13.81 14.72
N ILE A 100 11.27 -12.71 14.30
CA ILE A 100 10.97 -12.08 12.99
C ILE A 100 11.32 -13.01 11.83
N GLU A 101 12.47 -13.69 11.91
CA GLU A 101 12.88 -14.61 10.85
C GLU A 101 11.90 -15.78 10.72
N ASP A 102 11.42 -16.33 11.84
CA ASP A 102 10.44 -17.43 11.85
C ASP A 102 9.12 -16.98 11.22
N ILE A 103 8.66 -15.77 11.56
CA ILE A 103 7.45 -15.18 10.95
C ILE A 103 7.64 -15.01 9.42
N ILE A 104 8.80 -14.53 8.97
CA ILE A 104 9.10 -14.38 7.53
C ILE A 104 9.07 -15.75 6.84
N ARG A 105 9.68 -16.77 7.44
CA ARG A 105 9.68 -18.15 6.90
C ARG A 105 8.28 -18.75 6.82
N ASP A 106 7.46 -18.51 7.82
CA ASP A 106 6.07 -18.96 7.80
C ASP A 106 5.23 -18.24 6.74
N ILE A 107 5.38 -16.92 6.59
CA ILE A 107 4.71 -16.15 5.53
C ILE A 107 5.13 -16.69 4.16
N ASP A 108 6.42 -16.89 3.92
CA ASP A 108 6.94 -17.39 2.64
C ASP A 108 6.44 -18.82 2.32
N ARG A 109 6.39 -19.70 3.33
CA ARG A 109 5.86 -21.06 3.17
C ARG A 109 4.45 -21.08 2.61
N TYR A 110 3.60 -20.13 3.00
CA TYR A 110 2.23 -20.04 2.56
C TYR A 110 2.03 -19.14 1.33
N HIS A 111 3.12 -18.60 0.75
CA HIS A 111 3.05 -17.74 -0.44
C HIS A 111 2.16 -18.29 -1.58
N PRO A 112 2.14 -19.61 -1.88
CA PRO A 112 1.33 -20.15 -2.96
C PRO A 112 -0.19 -20.01 -2.77
N ILE A 113 -0.67 -19.76 -1.55
CA ILE A 113 -2.11 -19.62 -1.28
C ILE A 113 -2.59 -18.17 -1.24
N TYR A 114 -1.67 -17.20 -1.23
CA TYR A 114 -2.05 -15.79 -1.19
C TYR A 114 -2.63 -15.33 -2.54
N GLY A 115 -3.70 -14.54 -2.45
CA GLY A 115 -4.42 -14.03 -3.63
C GLY A 115 -5.74 -13.41 -3.25
N GLN A 116 -6.70 -13.48 -4.17
CA GLN A 116 -8.04 -12.97 -3.95
C GLN A 116 -8.73 -13.78 -2.84
N GLY A 117 -9.16 -13.11 -1.76
CA GLY A 117 -9.79 -13.75 -0.59
C GLY A 117 -8.81 -14.21 0.49
N CYS A 118 -7.50 -14.30 0.17
CA CYS A 118 -6.44 -14.58 1.14
C CYS A 118 -5.26 -13.62 0.88
N PRO A 119 -5.34 -12.35 1.31
CA PRO A 119 -4.29 -11.39 1.03
C PRO A 119 -2.99 -11.76 1.75
N GLU A 120 -1.87 -11.44 1.12
CA GLU A 120 -0.56 -11.60 1.72
C GLU A 120 -0.47 -10.80 3.03
N PRO A 121 0.04 -11.40 4.13
CA PRO A 121 0.16 -10.71 5.41
C PRO A 121 1.09 -9.49 5.35
N LEU A 122 0.69 -8.42 6.02
CA LEU A 122 1.52 -7.26 6.26
C LEU A 122 2.18 -7.35 7.62
N ILE A 123 3.48 -7.03 7.66
CA ILE A 123 4.28 -6.94 8.88
C ILE A 123 4.73 -5.50 9.11
N VAL A 124 4.64 -5.04 10.36
CA VAL A 124 5.26 -3.81 10.82
C VAL A 124 6.49 -4.16 11.64
N ILE A 125 7.63 -3.60 11.27
CA ILE A 125 8.86 -3.66 12.06
C ILE A 125 9.18 -2.26 12.56
N LYS A 126 9.34 -2.13 13.87
CA LYS A 126 9.62 -0.86 14.55
C LYS A 126 11.07 -0.81 15.04
N GLY A 127 11.65 0.38 14.97
CA GLY A 127 12.97 0.64 15.53
C GLY A 127 14.13 -0.01 14.78
N ILE A 128 14.02 -0.17 13.46
CA ILE A 128 15.15 -0.55 12.61
C ILE A 128 16.17 0.61 12.67
N THR A 129 17.39 0.33 13.11
CA THR A 129 18.44 1.33 13.23
C THR A 129 19.59 0.99 12.31
N PHE A 130 20.03 1.96 11.52
CA PHE A 130 21.14 1.80 10.58
C PHE A 130 21.88 3.11 10.35
N ASN A 131 23.15 3.02 9.92
CA ASN A 131 23.92 4.15 9.44
C ASN A 131 23.75 4.31 7.93
N LYS A 132 23.85 5.54 7.43
CA LYS A 132 23.73 5.87 5.99
C LYS A 132 24.72 5.09 5.12
N ASP A 133 25.91 4.77 5.63
CA ASP A 133 26.95 4.00 4.95
C ASP A 133 26.55 2.55 4.69
N LYS A 134 25.56 2.01 5.40
CA LYS A 134 25.01 0.66 5.23
C LYS A 134 23.94 0.57 4.15
N VAL A 135 23.54 1.70 3.60
CA VAL A 135 22.53 1.76 2.55
C VAL A 135 23.12 1.33 1.21
N GLN A 136 22.51 0.36 0.58
CA GLN A 136 22.86 -0.10 -0.76
C GLN A 136 21.87 0.41 -1.78
N ILE A 137 22.34 1.14 -2.80
CA ILE A 137 21.51 1.61 -3.90
C ILE A 137 21.75 0.70 -5.10
N MET A 138 20.69 0.15 -5.66
CA MET A 138 20.74 -0.86 -6.73
C MET A 138 19.84 -0.49 -7.90
N GLY A 139 19.92 -1.33 -8.95
CA GLY A 139 19.17 -1.18 -10.19
C GLY A 139 19.81 -0.19 -11.17
N ASN A 140 19.48 -0.36 -12.46
CA ASN A 140 20.03 0.48 -13.53
C ASN A 140 19.66 1.96 -13.37
N ASN A 141 18.49 2.24 -12.77
CA ASN A 141 18.00 3.60 -12.53
C ASN A 141 18.45 4.16 -11.16
N LYS A 142 19.19 3.38 -10.37
CA LYS A 142 19.57 3.73 -8.99
C LYS A 142 18.38 4.16 -8.13
N ASP A 143 17.29 3.41 -8.24
CA ASP A 143 16.01 3.69 -7.58
C ASP A 143 15.52 2.55 -6.70
N THR A 144 16.36 1.56 -6.44
CA THR A 144 16.10 0.48 -5.50
C THR A 144 17.06 0.61 -4.32
N ILE A 145 16.51 0.56 -3.12
CA ILE A 145 17.27 0.61 -1.87
C ILE A 145 17.22 -0.73 -1.16
N LYS A 146 18.35 -1.11 -0.56
CA LYS A 146 18.47 -2.24 0.37
C LYS A 146 19.21 -1.80 1.62
N ILE A 147 18.63 -2.11 2.77
CA ILE A 147 19.21 -1.92 4.10
C ILE A 147 19.24 -3.29 4.76
N VAL A 148 20.36 -3.68 5.35
CA VAL A 148 20.46 -4.95 6.12
C VAL A 148 20.62 -4.61 7.58
N CYS A 149 19.72 -5.11 8.40
CA CYS A 149 19.73 -4.95 9.85
C CYS A 149 19.32 -6.27 10.51
N ASN A 150 20.09 -6.74 11.50
CA ASN A 150 19.83 -8.00 12.23
C ASN A 150 19.60 -9.21 11.32
N GLY A 151 20.34 -9.34 10.23
CA GLY A 151 20.24 -10.44 9.28
C GLY A 151 19.05 -10.34 8.29
N ILE A 152 18.19 -9.36 8.42
CA ILE A 152 17.01 -9.16 7.56
C ILE A 152 17.32 -8.06 6.55
N ALA A 153 16.98 -8.29 5.28
CA ALA A 153 17.08 -7.32 4.21
C ALA A 153 15.76 -6.54 4.06
N TYR A 154 15.82 -5.23 4.20
CA TYR A 154 14.70 -4.32 3.96
C TYR A 154 14.89 -3.67 2.59
N MET A 155 13.94 -3.83 1.69
CA MET A 155 14.07 -3.40 0.30
C MET A 155 12.89 -2.53 -0.13
N MET A 156 13.17 -1.49 -0.92
CA MET A 156 12.12 -0.68 -1.55
C MET A 156 12.50 -0.40 -3.00
N PHE A 157 11.57 -0.68 -3.91
CA PHE A 157 11.69 -0.35 -5.33
C PHE A 157 11.14 1.05 -5.60
N ARG A 158 11.63 1.70 -6.65
CA ARG A 158 11.23 3.08 -7.05
C ARG A 158 11.35 4.07 -5.89
N ALA A 159 12.40 3.92 -5.10
CA ALA A 159 12.62 4.56 -3.81
C ALA A 159 13.38 5.89 -3.91
N LYS A 160 13.35 6.62 -5.05
CA LYS A 160 14.12 7.87 -5.22
C LYS A 160 13.87 8.87 -4.10
N ASP A 161 12.60 9.08 -3.73
CA ASP A 161 12.23 10.02 -2.68
C ASP A 161 12.71 9.54 -1.30
N PHE A 162 12.64 8.24 -1.04
CA PHE A 162 13.16 7.66 0.20
C PHE A 162 14.69 7.79 0.29
N ILE A 163 15.41 7.49 -0.80
CA ILE A 163 16.85 7.66 -0.89
C ILE A 163 17.24 9.13 -0.61
N ASN A 164 16.56 10.08 -1.25
CA ASN A 164 16.80 11.50 -1.03
C ASN A 164 16.56 11.90 0.43
N LYS A 165 15.48 11.42 1.05
CA LYS A 165 15.19 11.68 2.46
C LYS A 165 16.27 11.12 3.38
N ILE A 166 16.78 9.91 3.15
CA ILE A 166 17.87 9.32 3.93
C ILE A 166 19.11 10.20 3.88
N TYR A 167 19.55 10.61 2.69
CA TYR A 167 20.78 11.40 2.56
C TYR A 167 20.60 12.86 2.99
N SER A 168 19.38 13.40 2.98
CA SER A 168 19.09 14.73 3.52
C SER A 168 18.79 14.74 5.03
N PHE A 169 18.69 13.56 5.65
CA PHE A 169 18.43 13.46 7.09
C PHE A 169 19.59 14.05 7.88
N PRO A 170 19.36 14.78 9.00
CA PRO A 170 20.43 15.46 9.71
C PRO A 170 21.50 14.53 10.29
N ASP A 171 21.05 13.40 10.86
CA ASP A 171 21.93 12.46 11.56
C ASP A 171 22.40 11.34 10.63
N ASP A 172 23.59 10.78 10.90
CA ASP A 172 24.11 9.62 10.16
C ASP A 172 23.44 8.32 10.57
N THR A 173 22.97 8.24 11.83
CA THR A 173 22.21 7.12 12.34
C THR A 173 20.72 7.42 12.25
N ILE A 174 19.98 6.57 11.58
CA ILE A 174 18.57 6.74 11.28
C ILE A 174 17.79 5.60 11.97
N ALA A 175 16.67 5.95 12.60
CA ALA A 175 15.67 5.00 13.06
C ALA A 175 14.48 4.98 12.09
N LEU A 176 13.98 3.78 11.80
CA LEU A 176 12.97 3.52 10.80
C LEU A 176 11.93 2.55 11.34
N ASP A 177 10.64 2.92 11.24
CA ASP A 177 9.53 1.99 11.31
C ASP A 177 9.04 1.73 9.89
N ILE A 178 8.71 0.49 9.58
CA ILE A 178 8.21 0.12 8.26
C ILE A 178 6.92 -0.68 8.36
N VAL A 179 6.13 -0.66 7.30
CA VAL A 179 5.14 -1.67 6.96
C VAL A 179 5.52 -2.29 5.62
N GLY A 180 5.37 -3.60 5.50
CA GLY A 180 5.75 -4.27 4.25
C GLY A 180 5.35 -5.74 4.19
N ARG A 181 5.79 -6.39 3.12
CA ARG A 181 5.55 -7.80 2.81
C ARG A 181 6.85 -8.57 2.91
N ALA A 182 6.77 -9.74 3.55
CA ALA A 182 7.91 -10.55 3.90
C ALA A 182 8.00 -11.78 3.00
N ASN A 183 9.22 -12.14 2.58
CA ASN A 183 9.50 -13.39 1.88
C ASN A 183 10.95 -13.84 2.10
N LEU A 184 11.31 -15.00 1.57
CA LEU A 184 12.68 -15.46 1.48
C LEU A 184 13.23 -15.16 0.09
N ASN A 185 14.39 -14.52 0.02
CA ASN A 185 15.16 -14.41 -1.20
C ASN A 185 16.08 -15.61 -1.35
N GLU A 186 15.90 -16.37 -2.42
CA GLU A 186 16.80 -17.48 -2.75
C GLU A 186 17.88 -17.02 -3.73
N TRP A 187 19.12 -17.23 -3.34
CA TRP A 187 20.27 -17.03 -4.23
C TRP A 187 21.28 -18.17 -4.07
N ARG A 188 21.47 -18.96 -5.12
CA ARG A 188 22.41 -20.09 -5.15
C ARG A 188 22.19 -21.08 -3.99
N GLY A 189 20.94 -21.37 -3.65
CA GLY A 189 20.57 -22.27 -2.55
C GLY A 189 20.66 -21.66 -1.16
N VAL A 190 21.01 -20.37 -1.05
CA VAL A 190 20.99 -19.64 0.23
C VAL A 190 19.71 -18.83 0.34
N TYR A 191 18.95 -19.02 1.40
CA TYR A 191 17.72 -18.31 1.71
C TYR A 191 18.01 -17.18 2.70
N THR A 192 17.66 -15.96 2.30
CA THR A 192 17.83 -14.75 3.12
C THR A 192 16.47 -14.11 3.40
N PRO A 193 16.12 -13.89 4.68
CA PRO A 193 14.87 -13.20 5.01
C PRO A 193 14.90 -11.77 4.51
N GLN A 194 13.79 -11.34 3.88
CA GLN A 194 13.66 -9.99 3.40
C GLN A 194 12.23 -9.45 3.55
N ILE A 195 12.12 -8.12 3.63
CA ILE A 195 10.85 -7.40 3.69
C ILE A 195 10.87 -6.32 2.61
N PHE A 196 9.89 -6.38 1.70
CA PHE A 196 9.62 -5.30 0.77
C PHE A 196 8.81 -4.21 1.47
N ILE A 197 9.41 -3.02 1.59
CA ILE A 197 8.81 -1.87 2.26
C ILE A 197 7.71 -1.30 1.37
N ASP A 198 6.49 -1.26 1.89
CA ASP A 198 5.34 -0.59 1.25
C ASP A 198 5.25 0.87 1.71
N ASP A 199 5.53 1.14 3.01
CA ASP A 199 5.56 2.48 3.57
C ASP A 199 6.48 2.54 4.81
N TYR A 200 6.87 3.74 5.21
CA TYR A 200 7.84 3.94 6.29
C TYR A 200 7.62 5.24 7.07
N ASN A 201 8.08 5.24 8.32
CA ASN A 201 8.26 6.43 9.14
C ASN A 201 9.73 6.51 9.58
N MET A 202 10.37 7.63 9.31
CA MET A 202 11.79 7.87 9.59
C MET A 202 11.92 8.95 10.67
N TYR A 203 12.74 8.68 11.70
CA TYR A 203 12.90 9.56 12.83
C TYR A 203 14.30 9.48 13.46
N ASN A 204 14.65 10.47 14.26
CA ASN A 204 15.88 10.48 15.04
C ASN A 204 15.74 9.57 16.26
N MET A 205 16.81 8.84 16.59
CA MET A 205 16.90 8.18 17.89
C MET A 205 16.94 9.24 19.00
N LYS A 206 15.82 9.42 19.71
CA LYS A 206 15.82 10.20 20.95
C LYS A 206 16.30 9.27 22.06
N PHE A 207 17.49 9.50 22.57
CA PHE A 207 17.90 8.91 23.83
C PHE A 207 17.06 9.59 24.93
N VAL A 208 16.18 8.82 25.57
CA VAL A 208 15.52 9.24 26.80
C VAL A 208 16.41 8.71 27.93
N PHE A 209 17.12 9.63 28.59
CA PHE A 209 17.90 9.32 29.79
C PHE A 209 16.99 9.31 31.02
#